data_5a5ab1668bffb68b4036e789f7d9e3ee
#
_entry.id   5a5ab1668bffb68b4036e789f7d9e3ee
#
_cell.length_a   1.000
_cell.length_b   1.000
_cell.length_c   1.000
_cell.angle_alpha   90.00
_cell.angle_beta   90.00
_cell.angle_gamma   90.00
#
_symmetry.space_group_name_H-M   'P 1'
#
loop_
_entity.id
_entity.type
_entity.pdbx_description
1 polymer ?
#
loop_
_entity_poly.entity_id
_entity_poly.type
_entity_poly.pdbx_seq_one_letter_code
_entity_poly.pdbx_strand_id
1 'polypeptide(L)'
;MKKSNVILVYDENKEKILMCKRKKNPYKGLLNLVGGKVEKNETGEHAAYRELYEESGISSKDIVLTHLMDMVYHLDDLTVEVYMGVLFHHVEVYGDENELCWIDKNENFFDEQCDWL
;
A
#
# COMPACT_ATOMS: atom_id res chain seq x y z
N MET A 1 0.26 20.81 6.11
CA MET A 1 -0.22 19.86 5.08
C MET A 1 -0.19 18.45 5.62
N LYS A 2 -1.27 17.72 5.43
CA LYS A 2 -1.35 16.32 5.85
C LYS A 2 -0.50 15.45 4.94
N LYS A 3 0.08 14.40 5.48
CA LYS A 3 0.86 13.43 4.70
C LYS A 3 0.34 12.03 4.89
N SER A 4 0.20 11.33 3.79
CA SER A 4 -0.13 9.91 3.75
C SER A 4 0.83 9.20 2.82
N ASN A 5 0.78 7.88 2.79
CA ASN A 5 1.56 7.11 1.84
C ASN A 5 0.71 6.02 1.20
N VAL A 6 1.16 5.58 0.03
CA VAL A 6 0.70 4.35 -0.61
C VAL A 6 1.93 3.55 -1.00
N ILE A 7 1.84 2.25 -0.89
CA ILE A 7 2.99 1.36 -1.06
C ILE A 7 2.66 0.31 -2.10
N LEU A 8 3.43 0.32 -3.18
CA LEU A 8 3.32 -0.64 -4.26
C LEU A 8 4.27 -1.79 -3.96
N VAL A 9 3.73 -2.90 -3.49
CA VAL A 9 4.51 -4.08 -3.10
C VAL A 9 4.34 -5.16 -4.16
N TYR A 10 5.46 -5.54 -4.78
CA TYR A 10 5.50 -6.67 -5.71
C TYR A 10 5.96 -7.92 -4.97
N ASP A 11 5.43 -9.07 -5.39
CA ASP A 11 5.91 -10.34 -4.87
C ASP A 11 7.35 -10.62 -5.33
N GLU A 12 7.94 -11.69 -4.84
CA GLU A 12 9.33 -12.04 -5.15
C GLU A 12 9.58 -12.31 -6.63
N ASN A 13 8.54 -12.64 -7.38
CA ASN A 13 8.62 -12.91 -8.81
C ASN A 13 8.27 -11.69 -9.68
N LYS A 14 7.92 -10.57 -9.06
CA LYS A 14 7.49 -9.34 -9.74
C LYS A 14 6.26 -9.54 -10.61
N GLU A 15 5.41 -10.49 -10.26
CA GLU A 15 4.23 -10.82 -11.04
C GLU A 15 2.94 -10.30 -10.43
N LYS A 16 2.91 -10.17 -9.11
CA LYS A 16 1.70 -9.79 -8.38
C LYS A 16 1.95 -8.57 -7.51
N ILE A 17 0.88 -7.82 -7.28
CA ILE A 17 0.89 -6.62 -6.45
C ILE A 17 -0.02 -6.84 -5.25
N LEU A 18 0.44 -6.45 -4.08
CA LEU A 18 -0.33 -6.57 -2.85
C LEU A 18 -1.40 -5.50 -2.79
N MET A 19 -2.65 -5.92 -2.63
CA MET A 19 -3.80 -5.03 -2.52
C MET A 19 -4.54 -5.30 -1.22
N CYS A 20 -5.19 -4.27 -0.75
CA CYS A 20 -5.99 -4.28 0.46
C CYS A 20 -7.45 -4.11 0.08
N LYS A 21 -8.32 -5.02 0.53
CA LYS A 21 -9.75 -4.95 0.27
C LYS A 21 -10.45 -4.51 1.54
N ARG A 22 -11.17 -3.40 1.48
CA ARG A 22 -11.85 -2.88 2.67
C ARG A 22 -13.00 -3.80 3.08
N LYS A 23 -13.06 -4.08 4.37
CA LYS A 23 -14.11 -4.92 4.95
C LYS A 23 -15.30 -4.09 5.45
N LYS A 24 -15.09 -2.81 5.71
CA LYS A 24 -16.11 -1.93 6.33
C LYS A 24 -16.48 -0.76 5.42
N ASN A 25 -17.71 -0.27 5.60
CA ASN A 25 -18.12 0.99 4.98
C ASN A 25 -17.36 2.17 5.61
N PRO A 26 -17.10 3.24 4.88
CA PRO A 26 -17.40 3.39 3.46
C PRO A 26 -16.43 2.60 2.59
N TYR A 27 -16.81 2.37 1.34
CA TYR A 27 -15.97 1.72 0.32
C TYR A 27 -15.71 0.24 0.56
N LYS A 28 -16.62 -0.46 1.27
CA LYS A 28 -16.52 -1.90 1.47
C LYS A 28 -16.39 -2.61 0.12
N GLY A 29 -15.40 -3.50 0.01
CA GLY A 29 -15.17 -4.28 -1.19
C GLY A 29 -14.23 -3.63 -2.20
N LEU A 30 -13.87 -2.36 -2.03
CA LEU A 30 -12.93 -1.70 -2.93
C LEU A 30 -11.50 -2.11 -2.65
N LEU A 31 -10.70 -2.23 -3.71
CA LEU A 31 -9.29 -2.53 -3.62
C LEU A 31 -8.48 -1.25 -3.55
N ASN A 32 -7.41 -1.29 -2.76
CA ASN A 32 -6.51 -0.16 -2.58
C ASN A 32 -5.11 -0.69 -2.30
N LEU A 33 -4.09 0.12 -2.58
CA LEU A 33 -2.74 -0.21 -2.16
C LEU A 33 -2.64 -0.08 -0.64
N VAL A 34 -1.73 -0.83 -0.04
CA VAL A 34 -1.46 -0.68 1.40
C VAL A 34 -0.83 0.69 1.64
N GLY A 35 -1.00 1.21 2.85
CA GLY A 35 -0.49 2.50 3.22
C GLY A 35 -1.33 3.14 4.30
N GLY A 36 -0.97 4.34 4.69
CA GLY A 36 -1.69 5.06 5.73
C GLY A 36 -1.13 6.45 5.98
N LYS A 37 -1.35 6.95 7.17
CA LYS A 37 -0.96 8.31 7.54
C LYS A 37 0.48 8.35 8.05
N VAL A 38 1.17 9.43 7.72
CA VAL A 38 2.46 9.74 8.33
C VAL A 38 2.18 10.45 9.65
N GLU A 39 2.61 9.84 10.74
CA GLU A 39 2.39 10.37 12.07
C GLU A 39 3.30 11.55 12.35
N LYS A 40 2.90 12.37 13.32
CA LYS A 40 3.70 13.49 13.76
C LYS A 40 5.03 12.97 14.32
N ASN A 41 6.12 13.63 13.97
CA ASN A 41 7.47 13.28 14.43
C ASN A 41 8.02 11.97 13.85
N GLU A 42 7.44 11.46 12.77
CA GLU A 42 8.06 10.35 12.06
C GLU A 42 8.40 10.76 10.63
N THR A 43 9.43 10.13 10.06
CA THR A 43 9.78 10.37 8.66
C THR A 43 8.80 9.63 7.76
N GLY A 44 8.68 10.08 6.51
CA GLY A 44 7.84 9.40 5.54
C GLY A 44 8.28 7.95 5.32
N GLU A 45 9.58 7.72 5.23
CA GLU A 45 10.13 6.37 5.08
C GLU A 45 9.77 5.47 6.27
N HIS A 46 9.93 5.96 7.48
CA HIS A 46 9.57 5.20 8.68
C HIS A 46 8.08 4.86 8.67
N ALA A 47 7.25 5.83 8.31
CA ALA A 47 5.81 5.63 8.24
C ALA A 47 5.45 4.54 7.21
N ALA A 48 6.13 4.52 6.06
CA ALA A 48 5.87 3.53 5.02
C ALA A 48 6.16 2.11 5.53
N TYR A 49 7.33 1.90 6.15
CA TYR A 49 7.67 0.58 6.72
C TYR A 49 6.73 0.21 7.86
N ARG A 50 6.38 1.15 8.72
CA ARG A 50 5.47 0.90 9.84
C ARG A 50 4.09 0.48 9.35
N GLU A 51 3.51 1.24 8.43
CA GLU A 51 2.18 0.93 7.89
C GLU A 51 2.16 -0.41 7.17
N LEU A 52 3.20 -0.71 6.40
CA LEU A 52 3.30 -1.99 5.71
C LEU A 52 3.33 -3.15 6.71
N TYR A 53 4.12 -3.00 7.75
CA TYR A 53 4.22 -4.03 8.79
C TYR A 53 2.89 -4.21 9.53
N GLU A 54 2.25 -3.13 9.92
CA GLU A 54 0.97 -3.19 10.63
C GLU A 54 -0.11 -3.83 9.80
N GLU A 55 -0.14 -3.56 8.50
CA GLU A 55 -1.20 -4.07 7.62
C GLU A 55 -0.96 -5.46 7.07
N SER A 56 0.29 -5.89 6.95
CA SER A 56 0.59 -7.14 6.24
C SER A 56 1.58 -8.07 6.94
N GLY A 57 2.31 -7.57 7.91
CA GLY A 57 3.38 -8.32 8.54
C GLY A 57 4.70 -8.29 7.77
N ILE A 58 4.75 -7.63 6.62
CA ILE A 58 5.99 -7.48 5.85
C ILE A 58 6.89 -6.47 6.57
N SER A 59 8.13 -6.87 6.84
CA SER A 59 9.09 -6.04 7.57
C SER A 59 10.21 -5.54 6.67
N SER A 60 11.05 -4.67 7.22
CA SER A 60 12.24 -4.17 6.52
C SER A 60 13.26 -5.26 6.20
N LYS A 61 13.12 -6.44 6.79
CA LYS A 61 13.95 -7.60 6.46
C LYS A 61 13.50 -8.30 5.19
N ASP A 62 12.27 -8.02 4.76
CA ASP A 62 11.65 -8.69 3.63
C ASP A 62 11.67 -7.87 2.36
N ILE A 63 11.86 -6.57 2.47
CA ILE A 63 11.69 -5.65 1.35
C ILE A 63 12.49 -4.35 1.59
N VAL A 64 12.93 -3.73 0.51
CA VAL A 64 13.46 -2.36 0.53
C VAL A 64 12.46 -1.48 -0.19
N LEU A 65 12.01 -0.42 0.46
CA LEU A 65 11.06 0.54 -0.11
C LEU A 65 11.81 1.73 -0.70
N THR A 66 11.44 2.10 -1.91
CA THR A 66 11.99 3.26 -2.61
C THR A 66 10.88 4.30 -2.76
N HIS A 67 11.18 5.53 -2.37
CA HIS A 67 10.27 6.65 -2.53
C HIS A 67 10.29 7.08 -4.00
N LEU A 68 9.16 6.92 -4.69
CA LEU A 68 9.07 7.18 -6.12
C LEU A 68 8.69 8.62 -6.43
N MET A 69 7.65 9.12 -5.78
CA MET A 69 7.11 10.46 -6.05
C MET A 69 6.14 10.88 -4.98
N ASP A 70 5.75 12.15 -5.03
CA ASP A 70 4.69 12.68 -4.19
C ASP A 70 3.55 13.17 -5.08
N MET A 71 2.33 12.86 -4.67
CA MET A 71 1.14 13.41 -5.29
C MET A 71 0.57 14.46 -4.35
N VAL A 72 0.41 15.68 -4.84
CA VAL A 72 -0.07 16.80 -4.01
C VAL A 72 -1.50 17.14 -4.39
N TYR A 73 -2.37 17.11 -3.41
CA TYR A 73 -3.79 17.45 -3.56
C TYR A 73 -4.03 18.76 -2.84
N HIS A 74 -3.94 19.87 -3.57
CA HIS A 74 -4.00 21.22 -2.99
C HIS A 74 -5.34 21.51 -2.31
N LEU A 75 -6.44 21.05 -2.90
CA LEU A 75 -7.77 21.29 -2.34
C LEU A 75 -7.98 20.60 -1.00
N ASP A 76 -7.33 19.47 -0.80
CA ASP A 76 -7.45 18.68 0.42
C ASP A 76 -6.31 18.90 1.40
N ASP A 77 -5.37 19.78 1.04
CA ASP A 77 -4.17 20.03 1.83
C ASP A 77 -3.46 18.72 2.21
N LEU A 78 -3.27 17.87 1.21
CA LEU A 78 -2.75 16.51 1.38
C LEU A 78 -1.61 16.23 0.41
N THR A 79 -0.55 15.62 0.92
CA THR A 79 0.51 15.04 0.10
C THR A 79 0.49 13.53 0.31
N VAL A 80 0.48 12.77 -0.80
CA VAL A 80 0.57 11.32 -0.76
C VAL A 80 1.93 10.90 -1.30
N GLU A 81 2.75 10.32 -0.44
CA GLU A 81 4.05 9.78 -0.83
C GLU A 81 3.87 8.38 -1.38
N VAL A 82 4.46 8.12 -2.54
CA VAL A 82 4.34 6.82 -3.21
C VAL A 82 5.65 6.06 -3.06
N TYR A 83 5.58 4.87 -2.50
CA TYR A 83 6.72 3.97 -2.31
C TYR A 83 6.53 2.70 -3.10
N MET A 84 7.64 2.05 -3.44
CA MET A 84 7.63 0.78 -4.16
C MET A 84 8.72 -0.14 -3.62
N GLY A 85 8.44 -1.43 -3.61
CA GLY A 85 9.43 -2.44 -3.29
C GLY A 85 9.07 -3.79 -3.86
N VAL A 86 10.06 -4.67 -3.95
CA VAL A 86 9.90 -6.05 -4.38
C VAL A 86 10.35 -6.94 -3.23
N LEU A 87 9.54 -7.91 -2.87
CA LEU A 87 9.90 -8.85 -1.80
C LEU A 87 11.16 -9.61 -2.17
N PHE A 88 12.07 -9.78 -1.20
CA PHE A 88 13.29 -10.56 -1.39
C PHE A 88 12.99 -12.06 -1.49
N HIS A 89 11.91 -12.50 -0.86
CA HIS A 89 11.55 -13.90 -0.74
C HIS A 89 10.04 -13.97 -0.47
N HIS A 90 9.49 -15.18 -0.53
CA HIS A 90 8.08 -15.37 -0.23
C HIS A 90 7.79 -15.00 1.23
N VAL A 91 6.73 -14.25 1.44
CA VAL A 91 6.25 -13.86 2.77
C VAL A 91 4.76 -14.16 2.86
N GLU A 92 4.36 -14.89 3.89
CA GLU A 92 2.95 -15.08 4.17
C GLU A 92 2.40 -13.78 4.75
N VAL A 93 1.47 -13.17 4.04
CA VAL A 93 0.85 -11.93 4.49
C VAL A 93 -0.49 -12.22 5.17
N TYR A 94 -0.81 -11.42 6.15
CA TYR A 94 -2.10 -11.51 6.82
C TYR A 94 -2.56 -10.12 7.19
N GLY A 95 -3.82 -9.83 6.86
CA GLY A 95 -4.41 -8.53 7.15
C GLY A 95 -4.91 -8.45 8.57
N ASP A 96 -4.81 -7.27 9.17
CA ASP A 96 -5.35 -7.00 10.48
C ASP A 96 -6.79 -6.50 10.36
N GLU A 97 -6.98 -5.30 9.84
CA GLU A 97 -8.30 -4.71 9.68
C GLU A 97 -8.95 -5.03 8.34
N ASN A 98 -8.17 -5.24 7.31
CA ASN A 98 -8.64 -5.46 5.96
C ASN A 98 -8.09 -6.76 5.40
N GLU A 99 -8.82 -7.32 4.44
CA GLU A 99 -8.38 -8.50 3.74
C GLU A 99 -7.28 -8.13 2.73
N LEU A 100 -6.22 -8.90 2.69
CA LEU A 100 -5.14 -8.72 1.72
C LEU A 100 -5.28 -9.72 0.59
N CYS A 101 -4.92 -9.29 -0.62
CA CYS A 101 -4.89 -10.17 -1.77
C CYS A 101 -3.75 -9.77 -2.71
N TRP A 102 -3.26 -10.75 -3.45
CA TRP A 102 -2.26 -10.55 -4.47
C TRP A 102 -2.95 -10.52 -5.82
N ILE A 103 -2.78 -9.41 -6.56
CA ILE A 103 -3.40 -9.22 -7.87
C ILE A 103 -2.32 -9.27 -8.94
N ASP A 104 -2.58 -10.01 -10.02
CA ASP A 104 -1.64 -10.08 -11.15
C ASP A 104 -1.39 -8.67 -11.68
N LYS A 105 -0.12 -8.33 -11.91
CA LYS A 105 0.27 -7.00 -12.39
C LYS A 105 -0.32 -6.65 -13.76
N ASN A 106 -0.75 -7.66 -14.52
CA ASN A 106 -1.36 -7.46 -15.83
C ASN A 106 -2.88 -7.38 -15.76
N GLU A 107 -3.44 -7.44 -14.55
CA GLU A 107 -4.87 -7.29 -14.34
C GLU A 107 -5.33 -5.92 -14.84
N ASN A 108 -6.48 -5.89 -15.48
CA ASN A 108 -7.06 -4.63 -15.94
C ASN A 108 -7.71 -3.91 -14.76
N PHE A 109 -7.00 -2.96 -14.19
CA PHE A 109 -7.47 -2.21 -13.03
C PHE A 109 -8.65 -1.28 -13.32
N PHE A 110 -8.97 -1.09 -14.58
CA PHE A 110 -10.14 -0.30 -14.99
C PHE A 110 -11.35 -1.16 -15.33
N ASP A 111 -11.24 -2.47 -15.11
CA ASP A 111 -12.36 -3.38 -15.27
C ASP A 111 -13.38 -3.11 -14.15
N GLU A 112 -14.66 -3.34 -14.45
CA GLU A 112 -15.75 -3.16 -13.49
C GLU A 112 -15.61 -4.01 -12.24
N GLN A 113 -14.83 -5.09 -12.32
CA GLN A 113 -14.60 -5.97 -11.19
C GLN A 113 -13.50 -5.45 -10.24
N CYS A 114 -12.77 -4.42 -10.65
CA CYS A 114 -11.72 -3.81 -9.85
C CYS A 114 -12.09 -2.38 -9.55
N ASP A 115 -12.68 -2.17 -8.38
CA ASP A 115 -13.08 -0.83 -7.93
C ASP A 115 -11.95 -0.19 -7.11
N TRP A 116 -11.57 1.01 -7.50
CA TRP A 116 -10.50 1.77 -6.86
C TRP A 116 -11.03 2.95 -6.06
N LEU A 117 -10.37 3.23 -4.97
CA LEU A 117 -10.64 4.43 -4.20
C LEU A 117 -9.96 5.65 -4.82
#